data_1ce3e0994972e4540b83096796fae7c1
#
_entry.id   1ce3e0994972e4540b83096796fae7c1
#
_cell.length_a   1.000
_cell.length_b   1.000
_cell.length_c   1.000
_cell.angle_alpha   90.00
_cell.angle_beta   90.00
_cell.angle_gamma   90.00
#
_symmetry.space_group_name_H-M   'P 1'
#
loop_
_entity.id
_entity.type
_entity.pdbx_description
1 polymer ?
#
loop_
_entity_poly.entity_id
_entity_poly.type
_entity_poly.pdbx_seq_one_letter_code
_entity_poly.pdbx_strand_id
1 'polypeptide(L)'
;DSDFTYAAAMLHDIGIIECNAPGIECYGKHEYICHGTLGATMLRANSATWGITENEIEPYARVCERHTGTGLTYTQIIERELPLLPKDYIPETIEEQIICYADKFFSKSRPQQMKTVDGVIHSLRKFGEDGINIFCMWHEKFGI
;
A
#
# COMPACT_ATOMS: atom_id res chain seq x y z
N ASP A 1 -0.24 15.04 10.15
CA ASP A 1 1.17 15.50 10.00
C ASP A 1 1.59 15.43 8.53
N SER A 2 1.79 16.60 7.88
CA SER A 2 2.11 16.69 6.45
C SER A 2 3.51 16.13 6.11
N ASP A 3 4.49 16.36 6.98
CA ASP A 3 5.88 15.92 6.73
C ASP A 3 5.97 14.40 6.83
N PHE A 4 5.32 13.82 7.84
CA PHE A 4 5.17 12.37 7.94
C PHE A 4 4.45 11.80 6.72
N THR A 5 3.31 12.37 6.33
CA THR A 5 2.52 11.88 5.19
C THR A 5 3.33 11.88 3.90
N TYR A 6 4.08 12.97 3.65
CA TYR A 6 4.95 13.07 2.48
C TYR A 6 6.06 12.00 2.48
N ALA A 7 6.79 11.88 3.59
CA ALA A 7 7.88 10.90 3.70
C ALA A 7 7.37 9.46 3.62
N ALA A 8 6.24 9.16 4.28
CA ALA A 8 5.61 7.83 4.22
C ALA A 8 5.10 7.50 2.81
N ALA A 9 4.53 8.48 2.10
CA ALA A 9 4.13 8.31 0.71
C ALA A 9 5.32 8.01 -0.21
N MET A 10 6.49 8.62 0.02
CA MET A 10 7.70 8.30 -0.74
C MET A 10 8.22 6.88 -0.49
N LEU A 11 7.97 6.32 0.68
CA LEU A 11 8.48 5.02 1.10
C LEU A 11 7.50 3.85 0.91
N HIS A 12 6.21 4.12 0.66
CA HIS A 12 5.16 3.09 0.73
C HIS A 12 5.41 1.89 -0.19
N ASP A 13 6.06 2.09 -1.30
CA ASP A 13 6.34 1.09 -2.33
C ASP A 13 7.77 0.53 -2.32
N ILE A 14 8.59 0.87 -1.32
CA ILE A 14 10.01 0.49 -1.29
C ILE A 14 10.25 -1.03 -1.44
N GLY A 15 9.32 -1.86 -1.00
CA GLY A 15 9.40 -3.32 -1.09
C GLY A 15 9.25 -3.88 -2.51
N ILE A 16 8.87 -3.07 -3.50
CA ILE A 16 8.70 -3.54 -4.88
C ILE A 16 10.00 -4.10 -5.46
N ILE A 17 11.14 -3.58 -5.07
CA ILE A 17 12.45 -4.04 -5.53
C ILE A 17 12.71 -5.52 -5.23
N GLU A 18 12.06 -6.08 -4.22
CA GLU A 18 12.14 -7.49 -3.85
C GLU A 18 11.15 -8.38 -4.64
N CYS A 19 10.31 -7.78 -5.46
CA CYS A 19 9.26 -8.47 -6.21
C CYS A 19 9.66 -8.76 -7.67
N ASN A 20 9.11 -9.84 -8.21
CA ASN A 20 9.20 -10.17 -9.63
C ASN A 20 8.14 -9.38 -10.41
N ALA A 21 8.52 -8.20 -10.89
CA ALA A 21 7.67 -7.29 -11.65
C ALA A 21 8.45 -6.68 -12.83
N PRO A 22 8.81 -7.49 -13.86
CA PRO A 22 9.67 -7.05 -14.96
C PRO A 22 9.07 -5.91 -15.78
N GLY A 23 7.74 -5.76 -15.82
CA GLY A 23 7.05 -4.64 -16.47
C GLY A 23 7.35 -3.26 -15.88
N ILE A 24 7.94 -3.20 -14.70
CA ILE A 24 8.41 -2.00 -14.00
C ILE A 24 9.88 -2.12 -13.60
N GLU A 25 10.63 -2.95 -14.30
CA GLU A 25 12.08 -3.16 -14.11
C GLU A 25 12.49 -3.67 -12.71
N CYS A 26 11.61 -4.39 -12.03
CA CYS A 26 11.90 -5.06 -10.76
C CYS A 26 12.04 -6.56 -10.98
N TYR A 27 13.18 -7.12 -10.58
CA TYR A 27 13.57 -8.51 -10.82
C TYR A 27 13.86 -9.29 -9.53
N GLY A 28 13.12 -8.99 -8.49
CA GLY A 28 13.15 -9.74 -7.24
C GLY A 28 12.50 -11.12 -7.36
N LYS A 29 12.33 -11.80 -6.23
CA LYS A 29 11.89 -13.20 -6.19
C LYS A 29 10.45 -13.37 -5.69
N HIS A 30 9.92 -12.35 -5.01
CA HIS A 30 8.61 -12.44 -4.37
C HIS A 30 7.48 -12.05 -5.32
N GLU A 31 6.28 -12.57 -5.06
CA GLU A 31 5.09 -12.13 -5.77
C GLU A 31 4.79 -10.65 -5.47
N TYR A 32 4.24 -9.95 -6.46
CA TYR A 32 3.96 -8.51 -6.35
C TYR A 32 3.07 -8.16 -5.14
N ILE A 33 2.13 -9.03 -4.79
CA ILE A 33 1.24 -8.82 -3.63
C ILE A 33 1.99 -8.65 -2.30
N CYS A 34 3.23 -9.14 -2.23
CA CYS A 34 4.07 -9.05 -1.03
C CYS A 34 4.77 -7.70 -0.86
N HIS A 35 4.72 -6.78 -1.85
CA HIS A 35 5.55 -5.56 -1.80
C HIS A 35 5.33 -4.71 -0.55
N GLY A 36 4.09 -4.58 -0.08
CA GLY A 36 3.79 -3.80 1.13
C GLY A 36 4.44 -4.39 2.39
N THR A 37 4.28 -5.70 2.60
CA THR A 37 4.87 -6.39 3.76
C THR A 37 6.38 -6.48 3.68
N LEU A 38 6.95 -6.64 2.48
CA LEU A 38 8.39 -6.59 2.25
C LEU A 38 8.95 -5.19 2.57
N GLY A 39 8.29 -4.13 2.13
CA GLY A 39 8.67 -2.76 2.45
C GLY A 39 8.68 -2.50 3.96
N ALA A 40 7.63 -2.92 4.66
CA ALA A 40 7.55 -2.82 6.11
C ALA A 40 8.71 -3.58 6.80
N THR A 41 9.00 -4.79 6.34
CA THR A 41 10.12 -5.61 6.85
C THR A 41 11.47 -4.92 6.61
N MET A 42 11.69 -4.35 5.43
CA MET A 42 12.92 -3.60 5.11
C MET A 42 13.11 -2.41 6.03
N LEU A 43 12.06 -1.62 6.28
CA LEU A 43 12.13 -0.46 7.16
C LEU A 43 12.45 -0.88 8.60
N ARG A 44 11.74 -1.87 9.14
CA ARG A 44 11.97 -2.38 10.51
C ARG A 44 13.38 -2.96 10.67
N ALA A 45 13.88 -3.72 9.70
CA ALA A 45 15.17 -4.37 9.77
C ALA A 45 16.35 -3.39 9.70
N ASN A 46 16.19 -2.25 9.04
CA ASN A 46 17.28 -1.29 8.81
C ASN A 46 17.22 -0.06 9.71
N SER A 47 16.15 0.14 10.49
CA SER A 47 15.94 1.33 11.31
C SER A 47 17.11 1.62 12.27
N ALA A 48 17.60 0.60 12.97
CA ALA A 48 18.74 0.75 13.88
C ALA A 48 20.01 1.19 13.16
N THR A 49 20.27 0.69 11.95
CA THR A 49 21.43 1.09 11.12
C THR A 49 21.34 2.57 10.73
N TRP A 50 20.13 3.10 10.56
CA TRP A 50 19.89 4.52 10.25
C TRP A 50 19.80 5.41 11.47
N GLY A 51 19.95 4.86 12.69
CA GLY A 51 19.81 5.60 13.94
C GLY A 51 18.37 5.98 14.27
N ILE A 52 17.39 5.23 13.71
CA ILE A 52 15.96 5.44 13.92
C ILE A 52 15.45 4.36 14.88
N THR A 53 14.70 4.75 15.90
CA THR A 53 14.12 3.81 16.86
C THR A 53 12.98 3.00 16.25
N GLU A 54 12.66 1.87 16.87
CA GLU A 54 11.50 1.04 16.46
C GLU A 54 10.18 1.83 16.49
N ASN A 55 9.99 2.67 17.51
CA ASN A 55 8.78 3.51 17.61
C ASN A 55 8.69 4.57 16.52
N GLU A 56 9.81 5.12 16.07
CA GLU A 56 9.84 6.11 15.00
C GLU A 56 9.62 5.49 13.61
N ILE A 57 10.13 4.28 13.36
CA ILE A 57 9.99 3.63 12.05
C ILE A 57 8.61 2.94 11.88
N GLU A 58 7.99 2.50 12.97
CA GLU A 58 6.75 1.70 12.92
C GLU A 58 5.61 2.38 12.15
N PRO A 59 5.33 3.69 12.30
CA PRO A 59 4.30 4.37 11.49
C PRO A 59 4.55 4.27 9.97
N TYR A 60 5.79 4.35 9.53
CA TYR A 60 6.16 4.20 8.12
C TYR A 60 6.01 2.76 7.62
N ALA A 61 6.41 1.80 8.44
CA ALA A 61 6.22 0.39 8.13
C ALA A 61 4.74 0.02 7.99
N ARG A 62 3.88 0.58 8.84
CA ARG A 62 2.42 0.39 8.77
C ARG A 62 1.84 0.94 7.47
N VAL A 63 2.29 2.10 7.00
CA VAL A 63 1.88 2.64 5.70
C VAL A 63 2.25 1.67 4.58
N CYS A 64 3.47 1.13 4.58
CA CYS A 64 3.90 0.14 3.60
C CYS A 64 2.98 -1.10 3.58
N GLU A 65 2.77 -1.74 4.72
CA GLU A 65 2.05 -3.01 4.77
C GLU A 65 0.53 -2.89 4.59
N ARG A 66 -0.05 -1.67 4.70
CA ARG A 66 -1.50 -1.45 4.71
C ARG A 66 -2.06 -0.73 3.47
N HIS A 67 -1.21 -0.40 2.49
CA HIS A 67 -1.68 0.37 1.32
C HIS A 67 -2.17 -0.48 0.15
N THR A 68 -1.96 -1.80 0.16
CA THR A 68 -2.37 -2.69 -0.94
C THR A 68 -3.89 -2.74 -1.09
N GLY A 69 -4.40 -2.48 -2.28
CA GLY A 69 -5.84 -2.34 -2.51
C GLY A 69 -6.42 -1.20 -1.68
N THR A 70 -7.41 -1.48 -0.87
CA THR A 70 -7.95 -0.60 0.18
C THR A 70 -7.65 -1.14 1.58
N GLY A 71 -6.59 -1.94 1.68
CA GLY A 71 -6.25 -2.81 2.79
C GLY A 71 -6.67 -4.25 2.51
N LEU A 72 -6.02 -5.19 3.17
CA LEU A 72 -6.30 -6.62 3.08
C LEU A 72 -6.74 -7.14 4.44
N THR A 73 -7.89 -7.84 4.49
CA THR A 73 -8.35 -8.49 5.71
C THR A 73 -7.76 -9.89 5.86
N TYR A 74 -7.72 -10.40 7.09
CA TYR A 74 -7.41 -11.80 7.38
C TYR A 74 -8.22 -12.75 6.50
N THR A 75 -9.53 -12.53 6.40
CA THR A 75 -10.45 -13.35 5.59
C THR A 75 -10.05 -13.36 4.12
N GLN A 76 -9.76 -12.19 3.54
CA GLN A 76 -9.32 -12.11 2.13
C GLN A 76 -8.00 -12.85 1.88
N ILE A 77 -7.06 -12.79 2.84
CA ILE A 77 -5.79 -13.51 2.73
C ILE A 77 -6.02 -15.02 2.69
N ILE A 78 -6.87 -15.54 3.57
CA ILE A 78 -7.18 -16.97 3.64
C ILE A 78 -7.99 -17.43 2.40
N GLU A 79 -9.06 -16.73 2.06
CA GLU A 79 -9.93 -17.11 0.94
C GLU A 79 -9.25 -17.05 -0.43
N ARG A 80 -8.30 -16.12 -0.59
CA ARG A 80 -7.55 -15.96 -1.84
C ARG A 80 -6.20 -16.65 -1.84
N GLU A 81 -5.88 -17.38 -0.77
CA GLU A 81 -4.60 -18.09 -0.59
C GLU A 81 -3.38 -17.19 -0.85
N LEU A 82 -3.44 -15.93 -0.36
CA LEU A 82 -2.36 -14.98 -0.58
C LEU A 82 -1.11 -15.37 0.22
N PRO A 83 0.10 -15.17 -0.33
CA PRO A 83 1.36 -15.51 0.32
C PRO A 83 1.77 -14.47 1.38
N LEU A 84 0.86 -14.17 2.30
CA LEU A 84 1.00 -13.20 3.37
C LEU A 84 0.68 -13.84 4.72
N LEU A 85 1.29 -13.36 5.78
CA LEU A 85 0.89 -13.76 7.13
C LEU A 85 -0.59 -13.39 7.35
N PRO A 86 -1.41 -14.34 7.83
CA PRO A 86 -2.84 -14.13 7.99
C PRO A 86 -3.13 -13.20 9.18
N LYS A 87 -3.30 -11.94 8.89
CA LYS A 87 -3.75 -10.87 9.80
C LYS A 87 -4.42 -9.75 8.99
N ASP A 88 -5.02 -8.79 9.67
CA ASP A 88 -5.56 -7.60 9.03
C ASP A 88 -4.45 -6.59 8.71
N TYR A 89 -4.42 -6.13 7.46
CA TYR A 89 -3.57 -5.06 6.95
C TYR A 89 -4.46 -3.90 6.49
N ILE A 90 -5.12 -3.25 7.44
CA ILE A 90 -6.14 -2.22 7.16
C ILE A 90 -5.58 -0.85 7.56
N PRO A 91 -5.68 0.17 6.68
CA PRO A 91 -5.35 1.55 7.04
C PRO A 91 -6.20 2.05 8.18
N GLU A 92 -5.58 2.43 9.30
CA GLU A 92 -6.27 2.87 10.51
C GLU A 92 -6.15 4.38 10.73
N THR A 93 -4.94 4.93 10.57
CA THR A 93 -4.73 6.37 10.75
C THR A 93 -5.19 7.15 9.52
N ILE A 94 -5.42 8.46 9.69
CA ILE A 94 -5.84 9.32 8.59
C ILE A 94 -4.76 9.40 7.51
N GLU A 95 -3.50 9.38 7.91
CA GLU A 95 -2.35 9.39 7.01
C GLU A 95 -2.25 8.08 6.23
N GLU A 96 -2.43 6.93 6.87
CA GLU A 96 -2.50 5.63 6.20
C GLU A 96 -3.63 5.59 5.16
N GLN A 97 -4.81 6.09 5.52
CA GLN A 97 -5.97 6.14 4.63
C GLN A 97 -5.77 7.07 3.44
N ILE A 98 -5.23 8.28 3.67
CA ILE A 98 -5.02 9.26 2.60
C ILE A 98 -3.96 8.80 1.61
N ILE A 99 -2.88 8.17 2.08
CA ILE A 99 -1.84 7.60 1.22
C ILE A 99 -2.40 6.44 0.40
N CYS A 100 -3.11 5.51 1.06
CA CYS A 100 -3.76 4.40 0.39
C CYS A 100 -4.78 4.86 -0.66
N TYR A 101 -5.58 5.88 -0.35
CA TYR A 101 -6.51 6.50 -1.29
C TYR A 101 -5.80 7.14 -2.49
N ALA A 102 -4.80 7.97 -2.24
CA ALA A 102 -4.07 8.68 -3.29
C ALA A 102 -3.35 7.72 -4.25
N ASP A 103 -2.75 6.66 -3.73
CA ASP A 103 -2.07 5.63 -4.52
C ASP A 103 -2.98 5.00 -5.59
N LYS A 104 -4.28 4.88 -5.34
CA LYS A 104 -5.22 4.27 -6.31
C LYS A 104 -5.31 5.03 -7.63
N PHE A 105 -5.02 6.32 -7.64
CA PHE A 105 -5.08 7.15 -8.85
C PHE A 105 -3.87 6.96 -9.78
N PHE A 106 -2.81 6.32 -9.31
CA PHE A 106 -1.58 6.15 -10.09
C PHE A 106 -1.33 4.68 -10.44
N SER A 107 -0.65 4.48 -11.57
CA SER A 107 -0.21 3.16 -12.00
C SER A 107 1.30 3.20 -12.24
N LYS A 108 1.99 2.21 -11.70
CA LYS A 108 3.45 2.08 -11.87
C LYS A 108 3.88 1.90 -13.31
N SER A 109 3.02 1.30 -14.14
CA SER A 109 3.27 1.14 -15.58
C SER A 109 2.98 2.40 -16.41
N ARG A 110 2.24 3.37 -15.84
CA ARG A 110 1.88 4.65 -16.46
C ARG A 110 1.93 5.78 -15.41
N PRO A 111 3.09 6.06 -14.82
CA PRO A 111 3.19 6.97 -13.67
C PRO A 111 2.79 8.41 -13.96
N GLN A 112 2.80 8.83 -15.21
CA GLN A 112 2.45 10.19 -15.62
C GLN A 112 0.95 10.40 -15.88
N GLN A 113 0.13 9.34 -15.80
CA GLN A 113 -1.30 9.41 -16.03
C GLN A 113 -2.07 9.13 -14.74
N MET A 114 -2.67 10.17 -14.18
CA MET A 114 -3.60 10.02 -13.08
C MET A 114 -4.93 9.44 -13.59
N LYS A 115 -5.42 8.40 -12.94
CA LYS A 115 -6.73 7.82 -13.24
C LYS A 115 -7.85 8.76 -12.78
N THR A 116 -8.97 8.71 -13.46
CA THR A 116 -10.22 9.31 -12.97
C THR A 116 -10.80 8.46 -11.82
N VAL A 117 -11.73 9.01 -11.04
CA VAL A 117 -12.47 8.26 -10.01
C VAL A 117 -13.13 7.01 -10.60
N ASP A 118 -13.81 7.14 -11.74
CA ASP A 118 -14.41 6.01 -12.45
C ASP A 118 -13.37 4.97 -12.87
N GLY A 119 -12.19 5.42 -13.29
CA GLY A 119 -11.07 4.54 -13.62
C GLY A 119 -10.53 3.75 -12.43
N VAL A 120 -10.50 4.36 -11.24
CA VAL A 120 -10.15 3.67 -9.99
C VAL A 120 -11.22 2.65 -9.64
N ILE A 121 -12.50 3.03 -9.64
CA ILE A 121 -13.62 2.12 -9.36
C ILE A 121 -13.60 0.92 -10.31
N HIS A 122 -13.40 1.17 -11.61
CA HIS A 122 -13.26 0.09 -12.58
C HIS A 122 -12.10 -0.86 -12.26
N SER A 123 -10.95 -0.31 -11.85
CA SER A 123 -9.77 -1.11 -11.47
C SER A 123 -9.99 -1.94 -10.20
N LEU A 124 -10.77 -1.43 -9.24
CA LEU A 124 -11.07 -2.12 -7.99
C LEU A 124 -12.14 -3.21 -8.15
N ARG A 125 -13.00 -3.12 -9.16
CA ARG A 125 -14.14 -4.02 -9.36
C ARG A 125 -13.75 -5.50 -9.42
N LYS A 126 -12.59 -5.82 -9.96
CA LYS A 126 -12.05 -7.19 -10.01
C LYS A 126 -11.74 -7.79 -8.63
N PHE A 127 -11.63 -6.96 -7.59
CA PHE A 127 -11.34 -7.40 -6.22
C PHE A 127 -12.59 -7.45 -5.32
N GLY A 128 -13.77 -7.10 -5.85
CA GLY A 128 -15.04 -7.11 -5.13
C GLY A 128 -15.55 -5.72 -4.72
N GLU A 129 -16.78 -5.69 -4.23
CA GLU A 129 -17.49 -4.43 -3.89
C GLU A 129 -16.97 -3.75 -2.63
N ASP A 130 -16.42 -4.50 -1.66
CA ASP A 130 -15.95 -3.93 -0.39
C ASP A 130 -14.87 -2.87 -0.60
N GLY A 131 -13.90 -3.15 -1.48
CA GLY A 131 -12.84 -2.20 -1.82
C GLY A 131 -13.38 -0.94 -2.49
N ILE A 132 -14.41 -1.08 -3.33
CA ILE A 132 -15.07 0.07 -3.99
C ILE A 132 -15.77 0.93 -2.93
N ASN A 133 -16.51 0.32 -2.02
CA ASN A 133 -17.23 1.04 -0.95
C ASN A 133 -16.26 1.82 -0.06
N ILE A 134 -15.15 1.21 0.34
CA ILE A 134 -14.10 1.87 1.13
C ILE A 134 -13.50 3.05 0.35
N PHE A 135 -13.17 2.85 -0.92
CA PHE A 135 -12.63 3.91 -1.78
C PHE A 135 -13.62 5.07 -1.92
N CYS A 136 -14.89 4.81 -2.13
CA CYS A 136 -15.94 5.85 -2.23
C CYS A 136 -16.07 6.63 -0.91
N MET A 137 -16.06 5.97 0.24
CA MET A 137 -16.03 6.65 1.55
C MET A 137 -14.81 7.57 1.69
N TRP A 138 -13.64 7.12 1.27
CA TRP A 138 -12.43 7.95 1.28
C TRP A 138 -12.52 9.11 0.28
N HIS A 139 -13.16 8.89 -0.88
CA HIS A 139 -13.35 9.94 -1.86
C HIS A 139 -14.26 11.05 -1.32
N GLU A 140 -15.34 10.71 -0.62
CA GLU A 140 -16.18 11.67 0.08
C GLU A 140 -15.42 12.44 1.17
N LYS A 141 -14.49 11.78 1.85
CA LYS A 141 -13.71 12.35 2.96
C LYS A 141 -12.54 13.21 2.49
N PHE A 142 -11.81 12.80 1.45
CA PHE A 142 -10.53 13.38 1.02
C PHE A 142 -10.58 13.97 -0.39
N GLY A 143 -11.56 13.59 -1.20
CA GLY A 143 -11.68 14.03 -2.59
C GLY A 143 -11.96 15.53 -2.71
N ILE A 144 -11.56 16.05 -3.83
CA ILE A 144 -11.76 17.45 -4.21
C ILE A 144 -13.04 17.55 -5.04
#